data_ec011c7698141ef93f89af6c3ee80cd5
#
_entry.id   ec011c7698141ef93f89af6c3ee80cd5
#
_cell.length_a   1.000
_cell.length_b   1.000
_cell.length_c   1.000
_cell.angle_alpha   90.00
_cell.angle_beta   90.00
_cell.angle_gamma   90.00
#
_symmetry.space_group_name_H-M   'P 1'
#
loop_
_entity.id
_entity.type
_entity.pdbx_description
1 polymer ?
#
loop_
_entity_poly.entity_id
_entity_poly.type
_entity_poly.pdbx_seq_one_letter_code
_entity_poly.pdbx_strand_id
1 'polypeptide(L)'
;ALGARAIPDPTTAGDFVRRFDDDAVWRLMHIINDVRIRVWQRSGVARGTARIDADGSIVPTTGECKRGMDLSFKGIWGYHPLLVSLANTGEPLFIVNRSGNRPSHEGAPDVLDHAIALCRRAGFDDVLLRGDTDFTMTQHLDRWDDDGVRFVLGYDANPTFVERAKNVHPNEYEQLVREAHRVFASQRTKQTRVREEIVKERGYLNKRLASEDTAEFEHKPSKAKKAYRIVVLRKFIIEERSQRMLCSNFRYFFYVTNDRTLSHAEVIAEANARCNQENLIEQLKNGARALHAPVNTLNANWAYMVIASLAWTLKVWSGLLLPVSPRWREAHEAERNTIVRMDFRTFVQRFIMIPAQIIRTGRRTI
;
A
#
# COMPACT_ATOMS: atom_id res chain seq x y z
N ALA A 1 1.83 -27.31 -14.25
CA ALA A 1 2.64 -26.63 -15.20
C ALA A 1 1.79 -25.82 -16.17
N LEU A 2 2.22 -24.60 -16.45
CA LEU A 2 1.49 -23.61 -17.27
C LEU A 2 1.52 -23.90 -18.79
N GLY A 3 1.79 -25.15 -19.20
CA GLY A 3 1.87 -25.56 -20.61
C GLY A 3 3.14 -25.14 -21.36
N ALA A 4 4.06 -24.47 -20.71
CA ALA A 4 5.35 -24.12 -21.31
C ALA A 4 6.23 -25.36 -21.47
N ARG A 5 6.83 -25.53 -22.65
CA ARG A 5 7.76 -26.64 -22.95
C ARG A 5 9.15 -26.42 -22.33
N ALA A 6 9.56 -25.17 -22.18
CA ALA A 6 10.83 -24.77 -21.58
C ALA A 6 10.68 -23.40 -20.89
N ILE A 7 11.48 -23.18 -19.87
CA ILE A 7 11.63 -21.85 -19.24
C ILE A 7 12.65 -21.08 -20.09
N PRO A 8 12.32 -19.87 -20.59
CA PRO A 8 13.26 -19.07 -21.35
C PRO A 8 14.48 -18.70 -20.47
N ASP A 9 15.65 -18.66 -21.08
CA ASP A 9 16.83 -18.17 -20.41
C ASP A 9 16.74 -16.65 -20.13
N PRO A 10 17.56 -16.11 -19.22
CA PRO A 10 17.52 -14.69 -18.86
C PRO A 10 17.74 -13.73 -20.03
N THR A 11 18.54 -14.12 -21.03
CA THR A 11 18.82 -13.30 -22.23
C THR A 11 17.57 -13.18 -23.07
N THR A 12 16.91 -14.32 -23.37
CA THR A 12 15.62 -14.35 -24.09
C THR A 12 14.54 -13.53 -23.38
N ALA A 13 14.46 -13.63 -22.04
CA ALA A 13 13.52 -12.84 -21.25
C ALA A 13 13.85 -11.33 -21.33
N GLY A 14 15.14 -10.97 -21.29
CA GLY A 14 15.61 -9.60 -21.48
C GLY A 14 15.25 -9.04 -22.86
N ASP A 15 15.45 -9.82 -23.92
CA ASP A 15 15.11 -9.43 -25.28
C ASP A 15 13.60 -9.28 -25.49
N PHE A 16 12.82 -10.10 -24.81
CA PHE A 16 11.36 -9.98 -24.83
C PHE A 16 10.89 -8.66 -24.25
N VAL A 17 11.34 -8.28 -23.04
CA VAL A 17 10.88 -7.03 -22.39
C VAL A 17 11.39 -5.77 -23.10
N ARG A 18 12.48 -5.84 -23.89
CA ARG A 18 12.95 -4.71 -24.71
C ARG A 18 12.03 -4.34 -25.87
N ARG A 19 11.07 -5.19 -26.22
CA ARG A 19 10.08 -4.94 -27.29
C ARG A 19 8.94 -4.01 -26.85
N PHE A 20 8.85 -3.71 -25.54
CA PHE A 20 7.77 -2.89 -25.01
C PHE A 20 8.15 -1.41 -25.05
N ASP A 21 7.31 -0.62 -25.69
CA ASP A 21 7.21 0.83 -25.52
C ASP A 21 6.20 1.18 -24.42
N ASP A 22 6.00 2.45 -24.16
CA ASP A 22 5.07 2.95 -23.14
C ASP A 22 3.65 2.42 -23.37
N ASP A 23 3.14 2.55 -24.61
CA ASP A 23 1.80 2.10 -24.99
C ASP A 23 1.61 0.61 -24.81
N ALA A 24 2.63 -0.19 -25.14
CA ALA A 24 2.59 -1.64 -24.97
C ALA A 24 2.52 -2.03 -23.48
N VAL A 25 3.24 -1.32 -22.59
CA VAL A 25 3.16 -1.58 -21.15
C VAL A 25 1.79 -1.16 -20.59
N TRP A 26 1.24 -0.02 -21.01
CA TRP A 26 -0.12 0.38 -20.64
C TRP A 26 -1.16 -0.66 -21.10
N ARG A 27 -1.10 -1.09 -22.37
CA ARG A 27 -1.99 -2.15 -22.87
C ARG A 27 -1.86 -3.45 -22.07
N LEU A 28 -0.62 -3.84 -21.70
CA LEU A 28 -0.39 -5.02 -20.87
C LEU A 28 -1.10 -4.89 -19.51
N MET A 29 -0.95 -3.76 -18.82
CA MET A 29 -1.64 -3.53 -17.54
C MET A 29 -3.16 -3.56 -17.68
N HIS A 30 -3.71 -2.98 -18.75
CA HIS A 30 -5.15 -3.02 -19.02
C HIS A 30 -5.66 -4.44 -19.28
N ILE A 31 -4.93 -5.25 -20.05
CA ILE A 31 -5.29 -6.66 -20.28
C ILE A 31 -5.28 -7.45 -18.97
N ILE A 32 -4.27 -7.27 -18.13
CA ILE A 32 -4.21 -7.90 -16.80
C ILE A 32 -5.41 -7.45 -15.96
N ASN A 33 -5.76 -6.18 -15.99
CA ASN A 33 -6.87 -5.61 -15.24
C ASN A 33 -8.24 -6.10 -15.76
N ASP A 34 -8.41 -6.36 -17.03
CA ASP A 34 -9.64 -6.96 -17.58
C ASP A 34 -9.82 -8.41 -17.10
N VAL A 35 -8.73 -9.16 -16.95
CA VAL A 35 -8.79 -10.50 -16.32
C VAL A 35 -9.11 -10.36 -14.83
N ARG A 36 -8.51 -9.39 -14.15
CA ARG A 36 -8.73 -9.09 -12.72
C ARG A 36 -10.19 -8.81 -12.41
N ILE A 37 -10.87 -8.00 -13.22
CA ILE A 37 -12.31 -7.73 -13.07
C ILE A 37 -13.10 -9.04 -13.00
N ARG A 38 -12.84 -9.97 -13.94
CA ARG A 38 -13.52 -11.28 -13.97
C ARG A 38 -13.25 -12.11 -12.71
N VAL A 39 -12.01 -12.07 -12.20
CA VAL A 39 -11.65 -12.75 -10.94
C VAL A 39 -12.39 -12.13 -9.77
N TRP A 40 -12.40 -10.81 -9.65
CA TRP A 40 -13.07 -10.10 -8.55
C TRP A 40 -14.58 -10.32 -8.55
N GLN A 41 -15.21 -10.27 -9.71
CA GLN A 41 -16.65 -10.55 -9.86
C GLN A 41 -16.97 -11.99 -9.46
N ARG A 42 -16.17 -12.96 -9.94
CA ARG A 42 -16.38 -14.39 -9.61
C ARG A 42 -16.14 -14.71 -8.14
N SER A 43 -15.18 -14.05 -7.50
CA SER A 43 -14.85 -14.27 -6.08
C SER A 43 -15.72 -13.48 -5.11
N GLY A 44 -16.50 -12.51 -5.62
CA GLY A 44 -17.33 -11.62 -4.81
C GLY A 44 -16.57 -10.50 -4.09
N VAL A 45 -15.32 -10.23 -4.48
CA VAL A 45 -14.50 -9.14 -3.90
C VAL A 45 -14.99 -7.76 -4.33
N ALA A 46 -15.52 -7.63 -5.55
CA ALA A 46 -15.99 -6.36 -6.10
C ALA A 46 -17.34 -5.95 -5.49
N ARG A 47 -17.33 -5.67 -4.19
CA ARG A 47 -18.48 -5.19 -3.41
C ARG A 47 -18.02 -4.21 -2.34
N GLY A 48 -18.91 -3.30 -1.94
CA GLY A 48 -18.60 -2.30 -0.93
C GLY A 48 -17.54 -1.30 -1.40
N THR A 49 -16.70 -0.83 -0.50
CA THR A 49 -15.71 0.22 -0.78
C THR A 49 -14.41 -0.36 -1.34
N ALA A 50 -13.99 0.08 -2.52
CA ALA A 50 -12.63 -0.14 -3.03
C ALA A 50 -11.66 0.83 -2.34
N ARG A 51 -10.68 0.31 -1.61
CA ARG A 51 -9.62 1.11 -0.99
C ARG A 51 -8.40 1.11 -1.89
N ILE A 52 -8.11 2.26 -2.49
CA ILE A 52 -7.02 2.44 -3.43
C ILE A 52 -5.88 3.18 -2.73
N ASP A 53 -4.72 2.54 -2.65
CA ASP A 53 -3.51 3.11 -2.08
C ASP A 53 -2.53 3.49 -3.19
N ALA A 54 -1.83 4.63 -3.02
CA ALA A 54 -0.75 5.05 -3.87
C ALA A 54 0.53 5.27 -3.07
N ASP A 55 1.67 4.85 -3.63
CA ASP A 55 2.98 5.07 -3.04
C ASP A 55 4.09 5.04 -4.11
N GLY A 56 5.20 5.72 -3.85
CA GLY A 56 6.42 5.64 -4.62
C GLY A 56 7.45 4.71 -3.97
N SER A 57 8.26 4.03 -4.75
CA SER A 57 9.31 3.19 -4.18
C SER A 57 10.60 3.23 -4.96
N ILE A 58 11.73 3.55 -4.30
CA ILE A 58 13.03 3.57 -4.94
C ILE A 58 13.45 2.12 -5.29
N VAL A 59 13.80 1.92 -6.54
CA VAL A 59 14.39 0.69 -7.08
C VAL A 59 15.83 1.00 -7.44
N PRO A 60 16.80 0.62 -6.58
CA PRO A 60 18.19 0.91 -6.81
C PRO A 60 18.75 0.09 -7.98
N THR A 61 19.75 0.66 -8.65
CA THR A 61 20.54 -0.05 -9.66
C THR A 61 21.99 0.42 -9.62
N THR A 62 22.91 -0.52 -9.82
CA THR A 62 24.35 -0.27 -9.89
C THR A 62 24.89 -0.22 -11.33
N GLY A 63 24.02 -0.41 -12.32
CA GLY A 63 24.44 -0.42 -13.72
C GLY A 63 24.67 1.00 -14.25
N GLU A 64 25.92 1.32 -14.61
CA GLU A 64 26.33 2.65 -15.08
C GLU A 64 25.72 3.07 -16.41
N CYS A 65 25.30 2.12 -17.25
CA CYS A 65 24.78 2.38 -18.60
C CYS A 65 23.25 2.26 -18.70
N LYS A 66 22.52 2.31 -17.59
CA LYS A 66 21.05 2.19 -17.65
C LYS A 66 20.39 3.51 -18.01
N ARG A 67 19.60 3.49 -19.08
CA ARG A 67 18.87 4.68 -19.56
C ARG A 67 17.66 4.98 -18.72
N GLY A 68 17.42 6.26 -18.44
CA GLY A 68 16.26 6.73 -17.68
C GLY A 68 16.37 6.56 -16.17
N MET A 69 17.49 6.09 -15.63
CA MET A 69 17.77 6.16 -14.20
C MET A 69 18.24 7.56 -13.80
N ASP A 70 18.09 7.92 -12.54
CA ASP A 70 18.62 9.16 -11.98
C ASP A 70 18.83 9.03 -10.48
N LEU A 71 19.45 10.06 -9.88
CA LEU A 71 19.72 10.12 -8.46
C LEU A 71 18.45 10.51 -7.69
N SER A 72 18.00 9.63 -6.80
CA SER A 72 16.85 9.91 -5.94
C SER A 72 17.17 10.96 -4.86
N PHE A 73 16.14 11.49 -4.21
CA PHE A 73 16.29 12.40 -3.06
C PHE A 73 17.06 11.77 -1.86
N LYS A 74 17.19 10.46 -1.82
CA LYS A 74 18.01 9.73 -0.84
C LYS A 74 19.45 9.50 -1.28
N GLY A 75 19.87 10.07 -2.41
CA GLY A 75 21.22 9.84 -2.95
C GLY A 75 21.42 8.43 -3.53
N ILE A 76 20.36 7.75 -3.94
CA ILE A 76 20.41 6.39 -4.51
C ILE A 76 20.14 6.48 -6.01
N TRP A 77 21.06 5.96 -6.82
CA TRP A 77 20.88 5.81 -8.26
C TRP A 77 19.85 4.72 -8.59
N GLY A 78 18.89 5.03 -9.43
CA GLY A 78 17.88 4.06 -9.82
C GLY A 78 16.63 4.64 -10.45
N TYR A 79 15.53 3.94 -10.25
CA TYR A 79 14.19 4.30 -10.69
C TYR A 79 13.29 4.55 -9.47
N HIS A 80 12.20 5.29 -9.69
CA HIS A 80 11.21 5.58 -8.65
C HIS A 80 9.79 5.26 -9.17
N PRO A 81 9.44 3.95 -9.34
CA PRO A 81 8.12 3.57 -9.79
C PRO A 81 7.03 4.04 -8.83
N LEU A 82 5.93 4.52 -9.41
CA LEU A 82 4.66 4.73 -8.76
C LEU A 82 3.92 3.40 -8.72
N LEU A 83 3.42 3.02 -7.56
CA LEU A 83 2.58 1.85 -7.35
C LEU A 83 1.19 2.30 -6.89
N VAL A 84 0.17 1.93 -7.63
CA VAL A 84 -1.24 2.06 -7.22
C VAL A 84 -1.81 0.66 -7.02
N SER A 85 -2.42 0.41 -5.86
CA SER A 85 -2.89 -0.92 -5.45
C SER A 85 -4.30 -0.90 -4.88
N LEU A 86 -4.96 -2.06 -4.89
CA LEU A 86 -6.20 -2.30 -4.16
C LEU A 86 -5.87 -2.92 -2.79
N ALA A 87 -6.10 -2.18 -1.73
CA ALA A 87 -5.81 -2.64 -0.37
C ALA A 87 -6.70 -3.81 0.08
N ASN A 88 -7.92 -3.91 -0.46
CA ASN A 88 -8.86 -4.99 -0.15
C ASN A 88 -8.23 -6.38 -0.36
N THR A 89 -7.42 -6.52 -1.40
CA THR A 89 -6.78 -7.80 -1.79
C THR A 89 -5.26 -7.75 -1.74
N GLY A 90 -4.68 -6.55 -1.57
CA GLY A 90 -3.23 -6.34 -1.64
C GLY A 90 -2.66 -6.57 -3.04
N GLU A 91 -3.42 -6.23 -4.10
CA GLU A 91 -2.99 -6.39 -5.48
C GLU A 91 -2.45 -5.09 -6.07
N PRO A 92 -1.29 -5.11 -6.77
CA PRO A 92 -0.87 -3.99 -7.59
C PRO A 92 -1.81 -3.85 -8.81
N LEU A 93 -2.44 -2.69 -8.97
CA LEU A 93 -3.31 -2.37 -10.11
C LEU A 93 -2.50 -1.79 -11.27
N PHE A 94 -1.66 -0.82 -10.93
CA PHE A 94 -0.78 -0.14 -11.87
C PHE A 94 0.61 0.07 -11.25
N ILE A 95 1.63 -0.16 -12.05
CA ILE A 95 3.03 0.14 -11.74
C ILE A 95 3.53 1.00 -12.87
N VAL A 96 3.92 2.25 -12.60
CA VAL A 96 4.47 3.17 -13.59
C VAL A 96 5.92 3.46 -13.25
N ASN A 97 6.84 2.92 -14.04
CA ASN A 97 8.26 3.13 -13.82
C ASN A 97 8.67 4.55 -14.22
N ARG A 98 9.48 5.20 -13.38
CA ARG A 98 9.91 6.58 -13.56
C ARG A 98 11.38 6.70 -13.18
N SER A 99 12.03 7.79 -13.65
CA SER A 99 13.39 8.14 -13.24
C SER A 99 13.49 8.33 -11.72
N GLY A 100 14.64 8.05 -11.13
CA GLY A 100 14.85 8.09 -9.69
C GLY A 100 14.64 9.45 -9.02
N ASN A 101 14.82 10.54 -9.77
CA ASN A 101 14.65 11.91 -9.29
C ASN A 101 13.19 12.41 -9.30
N ARG A 102 12.24 11.59 -9.79
CA ARG A 102 10.84 12.03 -9.89
C ARG A 102 10.13 12.01 -8.54
N PRO A 103 9.34 13.05 -8.19
CA PRO A 103 8.53 13.06 -6.98
C PRO A 103 7.52 11.92 -6.95
N SER A 104 7.15 11.45 -5.75
CA SER A 104 6.20 10.34 -5.58
C SER A 104 4.85 10.59 -6.27
N HIS A 105 4.36 11.83 -6.22
CA HIS A 105 3.04 12.22 -6.76
C HIS A 105 3.01 12.52 -8.27
N GLU A 106 4.15 12.60 -8.94
CA GLU A 106 4.18 12.96 -10.38
C GLU A 106 3.44 11.90 -11.21
N GLY A 107 2.45 12.34 -11.99
CA GLY A 107 1.59 11.47 -12.80
C GLY A 107 0.58 10.63 -12.00
N ALA A 108 0.58 10.74 -10.65
CA ALA A 108 -0.30 9.94 -9.83
C ALA A 108 -1.81 10.20 -10.07
N PRO A 109 -2.29 11.43 -10.34
CA PRO A 109 -3.70 11.66 -10.61
C PRO A 109 -4.26 10.82 -11.76
N ASP A 110 -3.53 10.74 -12.87
CA ASP A 110 -3.98 9.99 -14.04
C ASP A 110 -4.04 8.48 -13.74
N VAL A 111 -3.04 7.95 -13.01
CA VAL A 111 -3.00 6.54 -12.61
C VAL A 111 -4.10 6.22 -11.60
N LEU A 112 -4.39 7.13 -10.67
CA LEU A 112 -5.50 7.01 -9.72
C LEU A 112 -6.84 7.01 -10.45
N ASP A 113 -7.03 7.86 -11.47
CA ASP A 113 -8.24 7.88 -12.28
C ASP A 113 -8.45 6.55 -13.04
N HIS A 114 -7.38 5.97 -13.58
CA HIS A 114 -7.43 4.62 -14.15
C HIS A 114 -7.83 3.56 -13.11
N ALA A 115 -7.34 3.66 -11.88
CA ALA A 115 -7.68 2.73 -10.81
C ALA A 115 -9.13 2.90 -10.32
N ILE A 116 -9.62 4.14 -10.22
CA ILE A 116 -11.01 4.46 -9.91
C ILE A 116 -11.94 3.85 -10.97
N ALA A 117 -11.65 4.12 -12.25
CA ALA A 117 -12.42 3.59 -13.37
C ALA A 117 -12.43 2.05 -13.39
N LEU A 118 -11.28 1.41 -13.08
CA LEU A 118 -11.16 -0.04 -12.96
C LEU A 118 -12.08 -0.60 -11.86
N CYS A 119 -12.04 -0.02 -10.67
CA CYS A 119 -12.86 -0.46 -9.54
C CYS A 119 -14.36 -0.28 -9.81
N ARG A 120 -14.76 0.84 -10.42
CA ARG A 120 -16.15 1.07 -10.84
C ARG A 120 -16.61 0.06 -11.90
N ARG A 121 -15.79 -0.22 -12.91
CA ARG A 121 -16.07 -1.26 -13.92
C ARG A 121 -16.20 -2.66 -13.32
N ALA A 122 -15.46 -2.94 -12.25
CA ALA A 122 -15.54 -4.22 -11.55
C ALA A 122 -16.84 -4.38 -10.75
N GLY A 123 -17.49 -3.28 -10.36
CA GLY A 123 -18.75 -3.28 -9.62
C GLY A 123 -18.61 -2.95 -8.13
N PHE A 124 -17.52 -2.28 -7.72
CA PHE A 124 -17.45 -1.72 -6.37
C PHE A 124 -18.48 -0.59 -6.21
N ASP A 125 -19.13 -0.54 -5.04
CA ASP A 125 -20.18 0.42 -4.75
C ASP A 125 -19.63 1.82 -4.49
N ASP A 126 -18.40 1.90 -4.00
CA ASP A 126 -17.75 3.12 -3.55
C ASP A 126 -16.23 3.04 -3.68
N VAL A 127 -15.56 4.18 -3.75
CA VAL A 127 -14.10 4.28 -3.86
C VAL A 127 -13.55 5.22 -2.79
N LEU A 128 -12.55 4.76 -2.07
CA LEU A 128 -11.77 5.52 -1.09
C LEU A 128 -10.30 5.57 -1.51
N LEU A 129 -9.80 6.76 -1.83
CA LEU A 129 -8.38 7.00 -2.08
C LEU A 129 -7.64 7.22 -0.77
N ARG A 130 -6.46 6.58 -0.63
CA ARG A 130 -5.57 6.80 0.52
C ARG A 130 -4.15 7.08 0.03
N GLY A 131 -3.48 8.01 0.67
CA GLY A 131 -2.11 8.41 0.35
C GLY A 131 -1.46 9.10 1.52
N ASP A 132 -0.13 9.22 1.49
CA ASP A 132 0.59 10.09 2.42
C ASP A 132 0.52 11.57 1.98
N THR A 133 1.32 12.40 2.61
CA THR A 133 1.37 13.84 2.33
C THR A 133 1.78 14.15 0.89
N ASP A 134 2.61 13.30 0.27
CA ASP A 134 3.07 13.48 -1.11
C ASP A 134 1.91 13.37 -2.12
N PHE A 135 0.86 12.58 -1.79
CA PHE A 135 -0.30 12.36 -2.66
C PHE A 135 -1.46 13.34 -2.43
N THR A 136 -1.30 14.31 -1.53
CA THR A 136 -2.32 15.34 -1.31
C THR A 136 -2.23 16.45 -2.36
N MET A 137 -2.63 16.11 -3.56
CA MET A 137 -2.65 17.01 -4.70
C MET A 137 -3.92 17.85 -4.69
N THR A 138 -3.89 18.97 -3.95
CA THR A 138 -5.07 19.78 -3.61
C THR A 138 -5.86 20.30 -4.82
N GLN A 139 -5.24 20.42 -6.00
CA GLN A 139 -5.89 20.81 -7.25
C GLN A 139 -6.84 19.74 -7.82
N HIS A 140 -6.76 18.48 -7.33
CA HIS A 140 -7.60 17.38 -7.80
C HIS A 140 -8.71 17.01 -6.82
N LEU A 141 -8.70 17.53 -5.57
CA LEU A 141 -9.65 17.17 -4.52
C LEU A 141 -11.11 17.49 -4.93
N ASP A 142 -11.35 18.70 -5.47
CA ASP A 142 -12.69 19.09 -5.89
C ASP A 142 -13.26 18.15 -6.96
N ARG A 143 -12.43 17.75 -7.94
CA ARG A 143 -12.82 16.85 -9.01
C ARG A 143 -13.18 15.46 -8.49
N TRP A 144 -12.35 14.89 -7.62
CA TRP A 144 -12.64 13.59 -7.01
C TRP A 144 -13.90 13.64 -6.14
N ASP A 145 -14.07 14.73 -5.38
CA ASP A 145 -15.26 14.94 -4.57
C ASP A 145 -16.54 15.08 -5.42
N ASP A 146 -16.48 15.86 -6.51
CA ASP A 146 -17.58 16.01 -7.47
C ASP A 146 -17.95 14.68 -8.15
N ASP A 147 -16.96 13.83 -8.39
CA ASP A 147 -17.13 12.48 -8.94
C ASP A 147 -17.58 11.44 -7.90
N GLY A 148 -17.84 11.84 -6.66
CA GLY A 148 -18.25 10.96 -5.58
C GLY A 148 -17.15 9.99 -5.11
N VAL A 149 -15.88 10.34 -5.31
CA VAL A 149 -14.74 9.59 -4.81
C VAL A 149 -14.36 10.12 -3.42
N ARG A 150 -14.38 9.25 -2.43
CA ARG A 150 -13.92 9.61 -1.08
C ARG A 150 -12.40 9.55 -1.00
N PHE A 151 -11.83 10.33 -0.10
CA PHE A 151 -10.40 10.29 0.16
C PHE A 151 -10.07 10.52 1.64
N VAL A 152 -8.98 9.90 2.07
CA VAL A 152 -8.29 10.13 3.34
C VAL A 152 -6.80 10.24 3.02
N LEU A 153 -6.28 11.46 2.97
CA LEU A 153 -4.90 11.74 2.56
C LEU A 153 -4.15 12.42 3.69
N GLY A 154 -2.88 12.10 3.85
CA GLY A 154 -2.01 12.83 4.77
C GLY A 154 -1.92 14.30 4.34
N TYR A 155 -1.82 15.22 5.29
CA TYR A 155 -1.66 16.66 5.00
C TYR A 155 -0.44 17.20 5.73
N ASP A 156 0.32 18.07 5.05
CA ASP A 156 1.57 18.58 5.59
C ASP A 156 1.38 19.36 6.90
N ALA A 157 2.19 19.02 7.90
CA ALA A 157 2.23 19.68 9.19
C ALA A 157 3.02 21.00 9.10
N ASN A 158 2.50 21.98 8.36
CA ASN A 158 3.10 23.30 8.29
C ASN A 158 2.87 24.10 9.61
N PRO A 159 3.67 25.15 9.88
CA PRO A 159 3.55 25.93 11.12
C PRO A 159 2.16 26.48 11.40
N THR A 160 1.44 26.92 10.36
CA THR A 160 0.08 27.47 10.47
C THR A 160 -0.91 26.41 10.96
N PHE A 161 -0.81 25.17 10.44
CA PHE A 161 -1.66 24.08 10.88
C PHE A 161 -1.35 23.63 12.31
N VAL A 162 -0.07 23.58 12.67
CA VAL A 162 0.35 23.26 14.04
C VAL A 162 -0.15 24.32 15.01
N GLU A 163 -0.10 25.60 14.66
CA GLU A 163 -0.62 26.70 15.47
C GLU A 163 -2.15 26.63 15.60
N ARG A 164 -2.86 26.38 14.50
CA ARG A 164 -4.32 26.15 14.55
C ARG A 164 -4.66 24.98 15.47
N ALA A 165 -3.95 23.87 15.37
CA ALA A 165 -4.17 22.71 16.24
C ALA A 165 -3.88 23.02 17.71
N LYS A 166 -2.87 23.85 18.04
CA LYS A 166 -2.61 24.30 19.40
C LYS A 166 -3.72 25.20 19.96
N ASN A 167 -4.37 25.98 19.10
CA ASN A 167 -5.43 26.91 19.44
C ASN A 167 -6.83 26.25 19.51
N VAL A 168 -6.97 24.99 19.10
CA VAL A 168 -8.19 24.20 19.35
C VAL A 168 -8.38 24.06 20.85
N HIS A 169 -9.60 24.35 21.34
CA HIS A 169 -9.88 24.30 22.77
C HIS A 169 -9.61 22.88 23.33
N PRO A 170 -8.96 22.73 24.47
CA PRO A 170 -8.64 21.41 25.05
C PRO A 170 -9.83 20.44 25.14
N ASN A 171 -11.04 20.95 25.40
CA ASN A 171 -12.25 20.14 25.48
C ASN A 171 -12.77 19.62 24.13
N GLU A 172 -12.26 20.15 23.02
CA GLU A 172 -12.57 19.67 21.67
C GLU A 172 -11.67 18.50 21.25
N TYR A 173 -10.62 18.23 22.03
CA TYR A 173 -9.77 17.07 21.83
C TYR A 173 -10.38 15.83 22.46
N GLU A 174 -10.62 14.81 21.64
CA GLU A 174 -11.08 13.50 22.04
C GLU A 174 -9.92 12.53 22.16
N GLN A 175 -9.87 11.74 23.23
CA GLN A 175 -8.85 10.71 23.38
C GLN A 175 -9.05 9.60 22.37
N LEU A 176 -8.03 9.30 21.56
CA LEU A 176 -8.04 8.19 20.63
C LEU A 176 -7.75 6.88 21.37
N VAL A 177 -8.77 6.05 21.52
CA VAL A 177 -8.61 4.69 22.05
C VAL A 177 -8.57 3.70 20.91
N ARG A 178 -7.37 3.20 20.58
CA ARG A 178 -7.20 2.20 19.53
C ARG A 178 -7.79 0.86 19.95
N GLU A 179 -8.41 0.15 19.01
CA GLU A 179 -9.04 -1.15 19.26
C GLU A 179 -8.06 -2.17 19.86
N ALA A 180 -6.80 -2.16 19.41
CA ALA A 180 -5.74 -2.99 20.00
C ALA A 180 -5.55 -2.74 21.50
N HIS A 181 -5.69 -1.50 21.98
CA HIS A 181 -5.60 -1.18 23.40
C HIS A 181 -6.80 -1.72 24.18
N ARG A 182 -8.01 -1.74 23.60
CA ARG A 182 -9.20 -2.31 24.24
C ARG A 182 -9.06 -3.82 24.42
N VAL A 183 -8.55 -4.52 23.41
CA VAL A 183 -8.34 -5.98 23.44
C VAL A 183 -7.24 -6.34 24.46
N PHE A 184 -6.14 -5.60 24.50
CA PHE A 184 -5.05 -5.85 25.46
C PHE A 184 -5.41 -5.48 26.89
N ALA A 185 -6.22 -4.45 27.11
CA ALA A 185 -6.66 -4.06 28.45
C ALA A 185 -7.59 -5.11 29.08
N SER A 186 -8.32 -5.87 28.27
CA SER A 186 -9.27 -6.89 28.74
C SER A 186 -8.64 -8.28 29.03
N GLN A 187 -7.43 -8.56 28.56
CA GLN A 187 -6.92 -9.94 28.52
C GLN A 187 -5.59 -10.22 29.24
N ARG A 188 -4.83 -9.24 29.79
CA ARG A 188 -3.51 -9.55 30.40
C ARG A 188 -3.05 -8.61 31.50
N THR A 189 -2.57 -9.18 32.60
CA THR A 189 -1.55 -8.61 33.48
C THR A 189 -0.33 -8.23 32.62
N LYS A 190 0.10 -6.96 32.67
CA LYS A 190 1.28 -6.47 31.94
C LYS A 190 2.50 -7.34 32.29
N GLN A 191 2.99 -8.13 31.36
CA GLN A 191 4.33 -8.71 31.50
C GLN A 191 5.35 -7.59 31.34
N THR A 192 6.34 -7.54 32.24
CA THR A 192 7.47 -6.63 32.17
C THR A 192 8.20 -6.83 30.85
N ARG A 193 8.37 -5.77 30.07
CA ARG A 193 9.05 -5.85 28.78
C ARG A 193 10.57 -5.77 29.03
N VAL A 194 11.24 -6.90 29.02
CA VAL A 194 12.71 -7.02 29.20
C VAL A 194 13.50 -6.04 28.33
N ARG A 195 13.03 -5.75 27.11
CA ARG A 195 13.68 -4.76 26.23
C ARG A 195 13.62 -3.34 26.77
N GLU A 196 12.52 -2.94 27.41
CA GLU A 196 12.38 -1.60 28.02
C GLU A 196 13.32 -1.45 29.24
N GLU A 197 13.51 -2.51 30.00
CA GLU A 197 14.47 -2.53 31.13
C GLU A 197 15.90 -2.40 30.62
N ILE A 198 16.31 -3.16 29.60
CA ILE A 198 17.65 -3.06 29.00
C ILE A 198 17.91 -1.67 28.43
N VAL A 199 16.93 -1.04 27.78
CA VAL A 199 17.06 0.33 27.24
C VAL A 199 17.26 1.33 28.37
N LYS A 200 16.56 1.19 29.50
CA LYS A 200 16.73 2.02 30.68
C LYS A 200 18.09 1.83 31.35
N GLU A 201 18.51 0.59 31.56
CA GLU A 201 19.79 0.26 32.18
C GLU A 201 20.99 0.77 31.37
N ARG A 202 20.93 0.67 30.03
CA ARG A 202 21.99 1.12 29.13
C ARG A 202 21.96 2.63 28.84
N GLY A 203 20.99 3.38 29.39
CA GLY A 203 20.89 4.82 29.23
C GLY A 203 20.62 5.29 27.81
N TYR A 204 19.98 4.46 26.97
CA TYR A 204 19.55 4.85 25.63
C TYR A 204 18.38 5.81 25.70
N LEU A 205 18.32 6.71 24.72
CA LEU A 205 17.16 7.58 24.53
C LEU A 205 15.94 6.74 24.15
N ASN A 206 14.91 6.78 24.99
CA ASN A 206 13.63 6.11 24.74
C ASN A 206 12.55 7.16 24.46
N LYS A 207 11.71 6.89 23.44
CA LYS A 207 10.54 7.71 23.12
C LYS A 207 9.29 6.90 23.39
N ARG A 208 8.54 7.33 24.39
CA ARG A 208 7.30 6.69 24.80
C ARG A 208 6.10 7.53 24.36
N LEU A 209 5.17 6.91 23.66
CA LEU A 209 3.86 7.50 23.39
C LEU A 209 3.03 7.44 24.67
N ALA A 210 2.65 8.60 25.19
CA ALA A 210 1.87 8.71 26.44
C ALA A 210 0.37 8.80 26.15
N SER A 211 -0.05 9.66 25.20
CA SER A 211 -1.44 9.76 24.75
C SER A 211 -1.53 10.08 23.26
N GLU A 212 -2.69 9.78 22.70
CA GLU A 212 -3.10 10.21 21.36
C GLU A 212 -4.47 10.89 21.51
N ASP A 213 -4.58 12.10 20.99
CA ASP A 213 -5.81 12.87 21.02
C ASP A 213 -6.14 13.35 19.61
N THR A 214 -7.42 13.53 19.33
CA THR A 214 -7.94 13.91 18.01
C THR A 214 -8.84 15.10 18.09
N ALA A 215 -8.75 15.96 17.09
CA ALA A 215 -9.64 17.09 16.88
C ALA A 215 -9.85 17.31 15.39
N GLU A 216 -10.70 18.25 15.00
CA GLU A 216 -10.89 18.61 13.61
C GLU A 216 -11.10 20.09 13.40
N PHE A 217 -10.88 20.54 12.19
CA PHE A 217 -11.26 21.85 11.70
C PHE A 217 -11.44 21.86 10.18
N GLU A 218 -12.16 22.85 9.69
CA GLU A 218 -12.33 23.07 8.25
C GLU A 218 -11.15 23.83 7.67
N HIS A 219 -10.71 23.43 6.48
CA HIS A 219 -9.70 24.13 5.72
C HIS A 219 -10.01 24.13 4.24
N LYS A 220 -9.84 25.29 3.62
CA LYS A 220 -9.89 25.44 2.16
C LYS A 220 -8.48 25.53 1.63
N PRO A 221 -7.96 24.47 0.95
CA PRO A 221 -6.65 24.54 0.28
C PRO A 221 -6.63 25.61 -0.80
N SER A 222 -5.47 26.23 -1.02
CA SER A 222 -5.33 27.35 -1.97
C SER A 222 -5.71 26.99 -3.41
N LYS A 223 -5.50 25.74 -3.82
CA LYS A 223 -5.83 25.23 -5.15
C LYS A 223 -7.21 24.57 -5.25
N ALA A 224 -7.97 24.51 -4.15
CA ALA A 224 -9.31 23.96 -4.11
C ALA A 224 -10.36 25.09 -4.04
N LYS A 225 -11.55 24.84 -4.59
CA LYS A 225 -12.71 25.72 -4.49
C LYS A 225 -13.53 25.45 -3.23
N LYS A 226 -13.54 24.19 -2.77
CA LYS A 226 -14.27 23.71 -1.60
C LYS A 226 -13.39 23.73 -0.34
N ALA A 227 -14.04 23.78 0.82
CA ALA A 227 -13.41 23.50 2.11
C ALA A 227 -13.55 22.01 2.46
N TYR A 228 -12.51 21.46 3.03
CA TYR A 228 -12.44 20.07 3.43
C TYR A 228 -12.17 19.93 4.93
N ARG A 229 -12.60 18.83 5.47
CA ARG A 229 -12.38 18.44 6.85
C ARG A 229 -10.92 18.04 7.05
N ILE A 230 -10.26 18.64 8.03
CA ILE A 230 -8.93 18.27 8.49
C ILE A 230 -9.05 17.61 9.84
N VAL A 231 -8.73 16.34 9.92
CA VAL A 231 -8.62 15.59 11.18
C VAL A 231 -7.20 15.70 11.70
N VAL A 232 -7.07 16.12 12.94
CA VAL A 232 -5.80 16.30 13.65
C VAL A 232 -5.57 15.10 14.56
N LEU A 233 -4.40 14.49 14.47
CA LEU A 233 -3.90 13.54 15.45
C LEU A 233 -2.76 14.18 16.23
N ARG A 234 -2.98 14.44 17.50
CA ARG A 234 -1.99 14.95 18.44
C ARG A 234 -1.42 13.81 19.26
N LYS A 235 -0.11 13.58 19.17
CA LYS A 235 0.61 12.57 19.96
C LYS A 235 1.45 13.23 21.04
N PHE A 236 1.21 12.86 22.29
CA PHE A 236 2.07 13.25 23.38
C PHE A 236 3.21 12.24 23.54
N ILE A 237 4.44 12.67 23.27
CA ILE A 237 5.64 11.83 23.27
C ILE A 237 6.52 12.29 24.42
N ILE A 238 6.88 11.34 25.29
CA ILE A 238 7.82 11.54 26.39
C ILE A 238 9.17 10.95 25.96
N GLU A 239 10.21 11.78 26.03
CA GLU A 239 11.60 11.35 25.79
C GLU A 239 12.28 11.12 27.16
N GLU A 240 12.72 9.88 27.37
CA GLU A 240 13.33 9.41 28.61
C GLU A 240 14.76 8.92 28.32
N ARG A 241 15.69 9.25 29.23
CA ARG A 241 17.03 8.64 29.22
C ARG A 241 17.26 8.01 30.59
N SER A 242 17.43 6.69 30.60
CA SER A 242 17.42 5.90 31.83
C SER A 242 16.12 6.10 32.60
N GLN A 243 16.18 6.64 33.80
CA GLN A 243 15.01 6.96 34.65
C GLN A 243 14.62 8.45 34.62
N ARG A 244 15.33 9.29 33.87
CA ARG A 244 15.07 10.73 33.80
C ARG A 244 14.25 11.07 32.57
N MET A 245 13.12 11.75 32.77
CA MET A 245 12.38 12.41 31.69
C MET A 245 13.19 13.62 31.23
N LEU A 246 13.54 13.69 29.96
CA LEU A 246 14.33 14.77 29.36
C LEU A 246 13.41 15.89 28.87
N CYS A 247 12.40 15.52 28.11
CA CYS A 247 11.42 16.45 27.58
C CYS A 247 10.12 15.72 27.22
N SER A 248 9.08 16.51 27.08
CA SER A 248 7.80 16.04 26.55
C SER A 248 7.39 16.96 25.40
N ASN A 249 6.96 16.37 24.29
CA ASN A 249 6.59 17.12 23.11
C ASN A 249 5.30 16.60 22.49
N PHE A 250 4.49 17.52 21.97
CA PHE A 250 3.38 17.17 21.12
C PHE A 250 3.85 17.08 19.66
N ARG A 251 3.47 15.99 18.98
CA ARG A 251 3.59 15.86 17.53
C ARG A 251 2.20 15.86 16.92
N TYR A 252 2.05 16.61 15.84
CA TYR A 252 0.79 16.78 15.13
C TYR A 252 0.88 16.11 13.77
N PHE A 253 -0.17 15.36 13.40
CA PHE A 253 -0.38 14.77 12.09
C PHE A 253 -1.74 15.23 11.60
N PHE A 254 -1.85 15.53 10.33
CA PHE A 254 -3.06 16.05 9.73
C PHE A 254 -3.50 15.15 8.60
N TYR A 255 -4.81 14.96 8.50
CA TYR A 255 -5.43 14.17 7.43
C TYR A 255 -6.57 14.98 6.82
N VAL A 256 -6.56 15.14 5.49
CA VAL A 256 -7.65 15.76 4.76
C VAL A 256 -8.62 14.69 4.28
N THR A 257 -9.91 14.96 4.41
CA THR A 257 -10.97 14.08 3.94
C THR A 257 -12.20 14.88 3.49
N ASN A 258 -12.92 14.37 2.49
CA ASN A 258 -14.27 14.82 2.14
C ASN A 258 -15.36 14.00 2.83
N ASP A 259 -14.98 12.92 3.53
CA ASP A 259 -15.95 12.10 4.26
C ASP A 259 -16.39 12.77 5.56
N ARG A 260 -17.69 13.04 5.66
CA ARG A 260 -18.34 13.66 6.82
C ARG A 260 -18.94 12.63 7.79
N THR A 261 -18.97 11.37 7.39
CA THR A 261 -19.62 10.29 8.14
C THR A 261 -18.66 9.55 9.06
N LEU A 262 -17.40 9.47 8.70
CA LEU A 262 -16.39 8.80 9.50
C LEU A 262 -16.06 9.60 10.76
N SER A 263 -15.98 8.91 11.90
CA SER A 263 -15.41 9.46 13.13
C SER A 263 -13.92 9.77 12.97
N HIS A 264 -13.33 10.55 13.87
CA HIS A 264 -11.88 10.81 13.89
C HIS A 264 -11.07 9.51 13.94
N ALA A 265 -11.51 8.56 14.77
CA ALA A 265 -10.85 7.26 14.93
C ALA A 265 -10.86 6.45 13.62
N GLU A 266 -11.97 6.48 12.89
CA GLU A 266 -12.08 5.78 11.60
C GLU A 266 -11.24 6.44 10.51
N VAL A 267 -11.19 7.78 10.42
CA VAL A 267 -10.31 8.50 9.50
C VAL A 267 -8.84 8.13 9.76
N ILE A 268 -8.43 8.13 11.03
CA ILE A 268 -7.06 7.77 11.41
C ILE A 268 -6.79 6.28 11.17
N ALA A 269 -7.78 5.41 11.38
CA ALA A 269 -7.65 3.98 11.08
C ALA A 269 -7.46 3.74 9.57
N GLU A 270 -8.24 4.39 8.72
CA GLU A 270 -8.07 4.30 7.25
C GLU A 270 -6.70 4.86 6.81
N ALA A 271 -6.27 6.01 7.33
CA ALA A 271 -4.94 6.56 7.03
C ALA A 271 -3.80 5.62 7.46
N ASN A 272 -3.89 5.01 8.64
CA ASN A 272 -2.88 4.08 9.14
C ASN A 272 -2.91 2.72 8.40
N ALA A 273 -4.08 2.26 7.96
CA ALA A 273 -4.20 1.02 7.21
C ALA A 273 -3.46 1.05 5.87
N ARG A 274 -3.12 2.26 5.36
CA ARG A 274 -2.22 2.45 4.22
C ARG A 274 -0.83 1.83 4.44
N CYS A 275 -0.37 1.67 5.67
CA CYS A 275 0.90 0.99 5.96
C CYS A 275 0.97 -0.44 5.38
N ASN A 276 -0.16 -1.05 5.04
CA ASN A 276 -0.18 -2.32 4.30
C ASN A 276 0.39 -2.22 2.88
N GLN A 277 0.42 -1.01 2.29
CA GLN A 277 1.10 -0.74 1.02
C GLN A 277 2.61 -1.00 1.12
N GLU A 278 3.23 -0.63 2.24
CA GLU A 278 4.65 -0.89 2.50
C GLU A 278 4.94 -2.41 2.52
N ASN A 279 4.02 -3.21 3.09
CA ASN A 279 4.11 -4.66 3.06
C ASN A 279 4.02 -5.21 1.63
N LEU A 280 3.10 -4.67 0.82
CA LEU A 280 2.99 -5.06 -0.60
C LEU A 280 4.28 -4.71 -1.36
N ILE A 281 4.82 -3.50 -1.18
CA ILE A 281 6.08 -3.07 -1.79
C ILE A 281 7.21 -4.02 -1.40
N GLU A 282 7.28 -4.41 -0.13
CA GLU A 282 8.27 -5.37 0.38
C GLU A 282 8.11 -6.73 -0.30
N GLN A 283 6.89 -7.25 -0.43
CA GLN A 283 6.61 -8.51 -1.13
C GLN A 283 6.94 -8.44 -2.62
N LEU A 284 6.71 -7.31 -3.28
CA LEU A 284 7.10 -7.09 -4.68
C LEU A 284 8.61 -6.95 -4.85
N LYS A 285 9.35 -6.40 -3.86
CA LYS A 285 10.81 -6.32 -3.87
C LYS A 285 11.45 -7.68 -3.57
N ASN A 286 11.17 -8.23 -2.42
CA ASN A 286 11.91 -9.36 -1.85
C ASN A 286 11.22 -10.71 -2.08
N GLY A 287 9.91 -10.72 -2.28
CA GLY A 287 9.13 -11.94 -2.58
C GLY A 287 9.15 -12.26 -4.08
N ALA A 288 8.35 -11.54 -4.84
CA ALA A 288 8.18 -11.75 -6.28
C ALA A 288 9.33 -11.18 -7.14
N ARG A 289 10.22 -10.39 -6.55
CA ARG A 289 11.32 -9.67 -7.22
C ARG A 289 10.85 -8.80 -8.41
N ALA A 290 9.65 -8.28 -8.33
CA ALA A 290 9.07 -7.46 -9.39
C ALA A 290 9.67 -6.05 -9.42
N LEU A 291 9.90 -5.44 -8.26
CA LEU A 291 10.49 -4.10 -8.17
C LEU A 291 12.03 -4.19 -8.22
N HIS A 292 12.53 -4.63 -9.37
CA HIS A 292 13.94 -4.69 -9.73
C HIS A 292 14.16 -4.12 -11.13
N ALA A 293 15.42 -3.79 -11.44
CA ALA A 293 15.80 -3.21 -12.72
C ALA A 293 16.87 -4.07 -13.41
N PRO A 294 16.52 -5.26 -13.96
CA PRO A 294 17.50 -6.18 -14.53
C PRO A 294 18.02 -5.78 -15.92
N VAL A 295 17.31 -4.91 -16.64
CA VAL A 295 17.62 -4.54 -18.03
C VAL A 295 18.04 -3.07 -18.17
N ASN A 296 18.39 -2.61 -19.37
CA ASN A 296 19.13 -1.37 -19.58
C ASN A 296 18.28 -0.14 -19.90
N THR A 297 16.98 -0.28 -20.14
CA THR A 297 16.11 0.85 -20.49
C THR A 297 14.97 1.00 -19.49
N LEU A 298 14.42 2.22 -19.37
CA LEU A 298 13.31 2.51 -18.49
C LEU A 298 12.10 1.64 -18.82
N ASN A 299 11.70 1.58 -20.09
CA ASN A 299 10.51 0.86 -20.54
C ASN A 299 10.66 -0.66 -20.42
N ALA A 300 11.83 -1.21 -20.70
CA ALA A 300 12.08 -2.64 -20.52
C ALA A 300 12.04 -3.03 -19.03
N ASN A 301 12.55 -2.18 -18.14
CA ASN A 301 12.40 -2.38 -16.69
C ASN A 301 10.95 -2.22 -16.24
N TRP A 302 10.20 -1.30 -16.84
CA TRP A 302 8.77 -1.14 -16.56
C TRP A 302 7.99 -2.38 -16.97
N ALA A 303 8.19 -2.88 -18.19
CA ALA A 303 7.58 -4.13 -18.65
C ALA A 303 7.95 -5.30 -17.72
N TYR A 304 9.22 -5.40 -17.33
CA TYR A 304 9.67 -6.41 -16.36
C TYR A 304 8.91 -6.31 -15.04
N MET A 305 8.79 -5.10 -14.46
CA MET A 305 8.09 -4.88 -13.19
C MET A 305 6.63 -5.33 -13.27
N VAL A 306 5.93 -4.99 -14.34
CA VAL A 306 4.53 -5.37 -14.56
C VAL A 306 4.39 -6.88 -14.72
N ILE A 307 5.22 -7.52 -15.56
CA ILE A 307 5.18 -8.97 -15.81
C ILE A 307 5.52 -9.73 -14.52
N ALA A 308 6.58 -9.35 -13.82
CA ALA A 308 6.99 -10.03 -12.61
C ALA A 308 5.97 -9.85 -11.46
N SER A 309 5.29 -8.69 -11.37
CA SER A 309 4.23 -8.47 -10.38
C SER A 309 3.01 -9.37 -10.60
N LEU A 310 2.81 -9.88 -11.82
CA LEU A 310 1.75 -10.83 -12.11
C LEU A 310 1.89 -12.12 -11.28
N ALA A 311 3.11 -12.52 -10.91
CA ALA A 311 3.32 -13.67 -10.02
C ALA A 311 2.64 -13.48 -8.66
N TRP A 312 2.74 -12.29 -8.06
CA TRP A 312 2.00 -11.94 -6.86
C TRP A 312 0.49 -11.92 -7.09
N THR A 313 0.05 -11.31 -8.19
CA THR A 313 -1.37 -11.25 -8.56
C THR A 313 -1.96 -12.65 -8.75
N LEU A 314 -1.27 -13.56 -9.43
CA LEU A 314 -1.70 -14.95 -9.60
C LEU A 314 -1.80 -15.70 -8.27
N LYS A 315 -0.88 -15.46 -7.33
CA LYS A 315 -0.96 -15.98 -5.97
C LYS A 315 -2.24 -15.50 -5.28
N VAL A 316 -2.56 -14.20 -5.36
CA VAL A 316 -3.80 -13.66 -4.79
C VAL A 316 -5.02 -14.30 -5.45
N TRP A 317 -5.05 -14.37 -6.77
CA TRP A 317 -6.16 -14.99 -7.53
C TRP A 317 -6.35 -16.47 -7.19
N SER A 318 -5.26 -17.22 -6.96
CA SER A 318 -5.36 -18.61 -6.53
C SER A 318 -6.11 -18.74 -5.20
N GLY A 319 -5.87 -17.83 -4.25
CA GLY A 319 -6.64 -17.77 -3.00
C GLY A 319 -8.09 -17.36 -3.22
N LEU A 320 -8.33 -16.28 -3.98
CA LEU A 320 -9.68 -15.75 -4.22
C LEU A 320 -10.59 -16.74 -4.95
N LEU A 321 -10.06 -17.59 -5.82
CA LEU A 321 -10.81 -18.53 -6.64
C LEU A 321 -11.01 -19.90 -5.99
N LEU A 322 -10.48 -20.14 -4.78
CA LEU A 322 -10.75 -21.38 -4.06
C LEU A 322 -12.27 -21.54 -3.85
N PRO A 323 -12.81 -22.74 -4.06
CA PRO A 323 -14.24 -22.99 -3.86
C PRO A 323 -14.62 -22.85 -2.39
N VAL A 324 -15.79 -22.27 -2.13
CA VAL A 324 -16.36 -22.17 -0.79
C VAL A 324 -17.61 -23.04 -0.73
N SER A 325 -17.55 -24.12 0.07
CA SER A 325 -18.71 -24.96 0.34
C SER A 325 -19.61 -24.28 1.37
N PRO A 326 -20.95 -24.27 1.19
CA PRO A 326 -21.87 -23.72 2.19
C PRO A 326 -21.72 -24.38 3.57
N ARG A 327 -21.43 -25.68 3.61
CA ARG A 327 -21.24 -26.45 4.84
C ARG A 327 -20.01 -26.00 5.65
N TRP A 328 -18.94 -25.56 4.97
CA TRP A 328 -17.65 -25.21 5.57
C TRP A 328 -17.25 -23.77 5.28
N ARG A 329 -18.23 -22.87 5.14
CA ARG A 329 -18.02 -21.51 4.70
C ARG A 329 -16.92 -20.79 5.47
N GLU A 330 -17.03 -20.72 6.79
CA GLU A 330 -16.08 -20.00 7.64
C GLU A 330 -14.65 -20.54 7.50
N ALA A 331 -14.48 -21.86 7.49
CA ALA A 331 -13.17 -22.48 7.32
C ALA A 331 -12.56 -22.18 5.95
N HIS A 332 -13.36 -22.28 4.88
CA HIS A 332 -12.90 -22.00 3.51
C HIS A 332 -12.61 -20.51 3.27
N GLU A 333 -13.40 -19.61 3.86
CA GLU A 333 -13.13 -18.16 3.81
C GLU A 333 -11.86 -17.81 4.60
N ALA A 334 -11.63 -18.44 5.74
CA ALA A 334 -10.38 -18.28 6.50
C ALA A 334 -9.17 -18.81 5.72
N GLU A 335 -9.30 -19.94 5.02
CA GLU A 335 -8.25 -20.47 4.14
C GLU A 335 -7.96 -19.53 2.96
N ARG A 336 -8.98 -19.02 2.27
CA ARG A 336 -8.84 -18.01 1.23
C ARG A 336 -8.05 -16.80 1.74
N ASN A 337 -8.47 -16.23 2.87
CA ASN A 337 -7.83 -15.07 3.48
C ASN A 337 -6.38 -15.36 3.86
N THR A 338 -6.09 -16.58 4.35
CA THR A 338 -4.74 -17.02 4.67
C THR A 338 -3.84 -17.01 3.44
N ILE A 339 -4.31 -17.55 2.31
CA ILE A 339 -3.53 -17.57 1.06
C ILE A 339 -3.37 -16.17 0.47
N VAL A 340 -4.45 -15.37 0.45
CA VAL A 340 -4.40 -13.99 -0.07
C VAL A 340 -3.37 -13.16 0.69
N ARG A 341 -3.30 -13.28 2.02
CA ARG A 341 -2.38 -12.53 2.88
C ARG A 341 -0.99 -13.16 3.06
N MET A 342 -0.81 -14.41 2.62
CA MET A 342 0.44 -15.15 2.78
C MET A 342 1.60 -14.45 2.07
N ASP A 343 2.77 -14.42 2.70
CA ASP A 343 4.00 -13.97 2.06
C ASP A 343 4.32 -14.80 0.82
N PHE A 344 4.84 -14.15 -0.23
CA PHE A 344 5.10 -14.80 -1.51
C PHE A 344 6.08 -15.96 -1.38
N ARG A 345 7.14 -15.78 -0.58
CA ARG A 345 8.12 -16.85 -0.32
C ARG A 345 7.47 -18.07 0.35
N THR A 346 6.62 -17.83 1.34
CA THR A 346 5.86 -18.90 2.03
C THR A 346 4.92 -19.60 1.07
N PHE A 347 4.24 -18.86 0.19
CA PHE A 347 3.38 -19.42 -0.85
C PHE A 347 4.16 -20.33 -1.80
N VAL A 348 5.30 -19.86 -2.30
CA VAL A 348 6.16 -20.66 -3.19
C VAL A 348 6.61 -21.95 -2.50
N GLN A 349 7.04 -21.89 -1.24
CA GLN A 349 7.47 -23.08 -0.50
C GLN A 349 6.32 -24.07 -0.25
N ARG A 350 5.11 -23.58 0.06
CA ARG A 350 3.99 -24.43 0.42
C ARG A 350 3.24 -25.01 -0.78
N PHE A 351 3.21 -24.33 -1.92
CA PHE A 351 2.34 -24.69 -3.03
C PHE A 351 3.08 -24.92 -4.35
N ILE A 352 4.28 -24.38 -4.52
CA ILE A 352 5.03 -24.49 -5.78
C ILE A 352 6.19 -25.47 -5.66
N MET A 353 6.98 -25.37 -4.56
CA MET A 353 8.16 -26.22 -4.34
C MET A 353 7.81 -27.53 -3.62
N ILE A 354 6.67 -28.09 -3.92
CA ILE A 354 6.27 -29.42 -3.40
C ILE A 354 6.95 -30.49 -4.24
N PRO A 355 7.70 -31.43 -3.64
CA PRO A 355 8.21 -32.57 -4.36
C PRO A 355 7.07 -33.38 -5.01
N ALA A 356 7.14 -33.59 -6.32
CA ALA A 356 6.14 -34.33 -7.07
C ALA A 356 6.81 -35.28 -8.03
N GLN A 357 6.25 -36.50 -8.14
CA GLN A 357 6.63 -37.46 -9.15
C GLN A 357 5.62 -37.42 -10.30
N ILE A 358 6.11 -37.13 -11.49
CA ILE A 358 5.27 -37.16 -12.69
C ILE A 358 5.15 -38.61 -13.17
N ILE A 359 3.97 -39.21 -13.01
CA ILE A 359 3.68 -40.56 -13.48
C ILE A 359 2.97 -40.46 -14.85
N ARG A 360 3.53 -41.12 -15.85
CA ARG A 360 2.88 -41.28 -17.16
C ARG A 360 2.30 -42.69 -17.26
N THR A 361 0.99 -42.78 -17.30
CA THR A 361 0.28 -44.06 -17.52
C THR A 361 -0.57 -43.95 -18.76
N GLY A 362 -0.24 -44.72 -19.79
CA GLY A 362 -0.96 -44.70 -21.05
C GLY A 362 -0.98 -43.30 -21.69
N ARG A 363 -2.18 -42.73 -21.88
CA ARG A 363 -2.38 -41.39 -22.47
C ARG A 363 -2.53 -40.26 -21.42
N ARG A 364 -2.35 -40.53 -20.12
CA ARG A 364 -2.52 -39.54 -19.03
C ARG A 364 -1.20 -39.26 -18.33
N THR A 365 -0.97 -37.99 -18.03
CA THR A 365 0.08 -37.54 -17.12
C THR A 365 -0.60 -37.20 -15.78
N ILE A 366 -0.17 -37.81 -14.70
CA ILE A 366 -0.69 -37.65 -13.34
C ILE A 366 0.42 -37.05 -12.50
#